data_269dcd4f2310b2a0d5b1ed40c0bb2e73
#
_entry.id   269dcd4f2310b2a0d5b1ed40c0bb2e73
#
_cell.length_a   1.000
_cell.length_b   1.000
_cell.length_c   1.000
_cell.angle_alpha   90.00
_cell.angle_beta   90.00
_cell.angle_gamma   90.00
#
_symmetry.space_group_name_H-M   'P 1'
#
loop_
_entity.id
_entity.type
_entity.pdbx_description
1 polymer ?
#
loop_
_entity_poly.entity_id
_entity_poly.type
_entity_poly.pdbx_seq_one_letter_code
_entity_poly.pdbx_strand_id
1 'polypeptide(L)'
;MYRNAKNVSYYMIGQGALAQLDDLVSARRAVHDGPAVYFLDHFFEDKNLHDRLPVMPGDQVVYVDTTDEPTTEYMDVIAAKLRAQVSELPCCMVALGGGATMDTCKAVANLMTNPGKAEDYQGWDLVKHPAPYKIAAPTLAGTGAECSRTCVLSNVRKNLKLGMNSDFTMFDQVLLDPDLTRTVPRNQYFYTGI
;
A
#
# COMPACT_ATOMS: atom_id res chain seq x y z
N MET A 1 21.53 -14.99 -17.65
CA MET A 1 20.46 -15.63 -16.85
C MET A 1 19.16 -14.87 -17.10
N TYR A 2 18.12 -15.51 -17.56
CA TYR A 2 16.81 -14.88 -17.80
C TYR A 2 15.97 -15.05 -16.55
N ARG A 3 15.28 -13.98 -16.12
CA ARG A 3 14.32 -14.01 -15.00
C ARG A 3 12.96 -13.57 -15.49
N ASN A 4 11.92 -14.26 -15.05
CA ASN A 4 10.56 -13.77 -15.20
C ASN A 4 10.37 -12.57 -14.27
N ALA A 5 9.75 -11.52 -14.76
CA ALA A 5 9.36 -10.38 -13.97
C ALA A 5 7.83 -10.37 -13.83
N LYS A 6 7.33 -10.32 -12.61
CA LYS A 6 5.91 -10.07 -12.33
C LYS A 6 5.63 -8.58 -12.51
N ASN A 7 4.48 -8.25 -13.05
CA ASN A 7 3.93 -6.89 -13.09
C ASN A 7 2.57 -6.88 -12.39
N VAL A 8 1.99 -5.70 -12.20
CA VAL A 8 0.62 -5.53 -11.72
C VAL A 8 -0.33 -6.34 -12.61
N SER A 9 -1.24 -7.09 -11.98
CA SER A 9 -2.13 -7.97 -12.74
C SER A 9 -3.20 -7.19 -13.49
N TYR A 10 -3.72 -6.11 -12.89
CA TYR A 10 -4.81 -5.34 -13.47
C TYR A 10 -4.61 -3.84 -13.27
N TYR A 11 -4.88 -3.09 -14.33
CA TYR A 11 -4.94 -1.62 -14.32
C TYR A 11 -6.35 -1.17 -14.67
N MET A 12 -6.85 -0.18 -13.93
CA MET A 12 -8.05 0.55 -14.28
C MET A 12 -7.67 2.02 -14.39
N ILE A 13 -7.87 2.61 -15.56
CA ILE A 13 -7.39 3.96 -15.88
C ILE A 13 -8.57 4.79 -16.38
N GLY A 14 -8.83 5.90 -15.72
CA GLY A 14 -9.86 6.85 -16.16
C GLY A 14 -10.31 7.77 -15.05
N GLN A 15 -10.90 8.88 -15.46
CA GLN A 15 -11.50 9.83 -14.53
C GLN A 15 -12.66 9.17 -13.77
N GLY A 16 -12.66 9.29 -12.43
CA GLY A 16 -13.66 8.67 -11.57
C GLY A 16 -13.42 7.17 -11.32
N ALA A 17 -12.26 6.62 -11.71
CA ALA A 17 -11.95 5.20 -11.50
C ALA A 17 -12.02 4.78 -10.03
N LEU A 18 -11.82 5.71 -9.08
CA LEU A 18 -11.96 5.42 -7.65
C LEU A 18 -13.37 4.90 -7.28
N ALA A 19 -14.42 5.29 -8.02
CA ALA A 19 -15.77 4.79 -7.77
C ALA A 19 -15.90 3.27 -7.96
N GLN A 20 -14.99 2.65 -8.69
CA GLN A 20 -14.96 1.19 -8.87
C GLN A 20 -14.32 0.44 -7.69
N LEU A 21 -13.79 1.16 -6.70
CA LEU A 21 -13.16 0.55 -5.53
C LEU A 21 -14.15 -0.31 -4.73
N ASP A 22 -15.41 0.10 -4.67
CA ASP A 22 -16.46 -0.67 -3.98
C ASP A 22 -16.65 -2.06 -4.62
N ASP A 23 -16.78 -2.12 -5.93
CA ASP A 23 -16.90 -3.40 -6.64
C ASP A 23 -15.67 -4.28 -6.46
N LEU A 24 -14.47 -3.70 -6.49
CA LEU A 24 -13.22 -4.43 -6.30
C LEU A 24 -13.10 -5.00 -4.87
N VAL A 25 -13.41 -4.21 -3.86
CA VAL A 25 -13.36 -4.65 -2.47
C VAL A 25 -14.46 -5.69 -2.21
N SER A 26 -15.66 -5.48 -2.71
CA SER A 26 -16.78 -6.41 -2.59
C SER A 26 -16.46 -7.77 -3.23
N ALA A 27 -15.78 -7.79 -4.38
CA ALA A 27 -15.31 -9.03 -5.00
C ALA A 27 -14.27 -9.77 -4.12
N ARG A 28 -13.47 -9.07 -3.31
CA ARG A 28 -12.52 -9.70 -2.38
C ARG A 28 -13.24 -10.25 -1.15
N ARG A 29 -14.22 -9.51 -0.61
CA ARG A 29 -15.07 -9.96 0.48
C ARG A 29 -15.87 -11.22 0.12
N ALA A 30 -16.26 -11.38 -1.14
CA ALA A 30 -16.98 -12.57 -1.61
C ALA A 30 -16.13 -13.86 -1.58
N VAL A 31 -14.82 -13.76 -1.52
CA VAL A 31 -13.89 -14.91 -1.55
C VAL A 31 -13.04 -15.04 -0.29
N HIS A 32 -13.11 -14.09 0.64
CA HIS A 32 -12.33 -14.08 1.87
C HIS A 32 -13.07 -13.30 2.97
N ASP A 33 -13.29 -13.92 4.12
CA ASP A 33 -14.12 -13.38 5.21
C ASP A 33 -13.47 -12.27 6.04
N GLY A 34 -12.17 -12.03 5.85
CA GLY A 34 -11.43 -11.01 6.59
C GLY A 34 -11.84 -9.58 6.24
N PRO A 35 -11.55 -8.59 7.13
CA PRO A 35 -11.84 -7.18 6.88
C PRO A 35 -11.00 -6.61 5.75
N ALA A 36 -11.45 -5.50 5.16
CA ALA A 36 -10.58 -4.67 4.33
C ALA A 36 -9.74 -3.73 5.23
N VAL A 37 -8.51 -3.43 4.80
CA VAL A 37 -7.65 -2.47 5.48
C VAL A 37 -7.27 -1.36 4.50
N TYR A 38 -7.55 -0.12 4.87
CA TYR A 38 -7.28 1.05 4.04
C TYR A 38 -6.11 1.84 4.62
N PHE A 39 -5.08 2.06 3.81
CA PHE A 39 -3.95 2.94 4.12
C PHE A 39 -4.15 4.26 3.39
N LEU A 40 -4.34 5.33 4.15
CA LEU A 40 -4.49 6.67 3.61
C LEU A 40 -3.30 7.52 4.02
N ASP A 41 -2.81 8.34 3.09
CA ASP A 41 -1.88 9.39 3.45
C ASP A 41 -2.54 10.33 4.50
N HIS A 42 -1.83 10.64 5.60
CA HIS A 42 -2.36 11.49 6.67
C HIS A 42 -2.82 12.87 6.16
N PHE A 43 -2.31 13.32 5.00
CA PHE A 43 -2.80 14.52 4.32
C PHE A 43 -4.32 14.51 4.10
N PHE A 44 -4.94 13.34 4.04
CA PHE A 44 -6.38 13.19 3.81
C PHE A 44 -7.20 13.01 5.08
N GLU A 45 -6.60 13.09 6.28
CA GLU A 45 -7.29 12.88 7.56
C GLU A 45 -8.46 13.85 7.75
N ASP A 46 -8.25 15.14 7.39
CA ASP A 46 -9.27 16.18 7.48
C ASP A 46 -9.99 16.44 6.15
N LYS A 47 -9.96 15.49 5.20
CA LYS A 47 -10.51 15.66 3.85
C LYS A 47 -11.51 14.55 3.50
N ASN A 48 -12.39 14.86 2.55
CA ASN A 48 -13.51 13.99 2.15
C ASN A 48 -13.09 12.71 1.39
N LEU A 49 -11.81 12.35 1.36
CA LEU A 49 -11.39 11.12 0.68
C LEU A 49 -11.89 9.89 1.42
N HIS A 50 -11.85 9.90 2.74
CA HIS A 50 -12.39 8.82 3.59
C HIS A 50 -13.86 8.51 3.23
N ASP A 51 -14.69 9.54 3.07
CA ASP A 51 -16.13 9.40 2.82
C ASP A 51 -16.44 8.75 1.46
N ARG A 52 -15.44 8.66 0.59
CA ARG A 52 -15.54 8.02 -0.74
C ARG A 52 -15.12 6.54 -0.72
N LEU A 53 -14.71 6.02 0.42
CA LEU A 53 -14.23 4.65 0.54
C LEU A 53 -15.37 3.72 1.00
N PRO A 54 -15.42 2.48 0.49
CA PRO A 54 -16.42 1.49 0.87
C PRO A 54 -16.07 0.81 2.21
N VAL A 55 -15.88 1.63 3.25
CA VAL A 55 -15.54 1.15 4.60
C VAL A 55 -16.77 0.56 5.25
N MET A 56 -16.66 -0.67 5.75
CA MET A 56 -17.70 -1.39 6.45
C MET A 56 -17.34 -1.60 7.93
N PRO A 57 -18.33 -1.89 8.81
CA PRO A 57 -18.04 -2.28 10.19
C PRO A 57 -17.06 -3.47 10.25
N GLY A 58 -15.99 -3.31 11.04
CA GLY A 58 -14.90 -4.29 11.15
C GLY A 58 -13.68 -3.98 10.31
N ASP A 59 -13.81 -3.14 9.29
CA ASP A 59 -12.66 -2.67 8.51
C ASP A 59 -11.73 -1.78 9.34
N GLN A 60 -10.50 -1.66 8.88
CA GLN A 60 -9.49 -0.81 9.50
C GLN A 60 -9.07 0.31 8.55
N VAL A 61 -8.95 1.52 9.08
CA VAL A 61 -8.37 2.66 8.37
C VAL A 61 -7.10 3.08 9.11
N VAL A 62 -5.99 3.09 8.39
CA VAL A 62 -4.67 3.46 8.87
C VAL A 62 -4.25 4.74 8.18
N TYR A 63 -4.20 5.85 8.90
CA TYR A 63 -3.57 7.06 8.39
C TYR A 63 -2.06 6.93 8.52
N VAL A 64 -1.38 7.00 7.39
CA VAL A 64 0.07 6.84 7.30
C VAL A 64 0.72 8.21 7.46
N ASP A 65 1.55 8.35 8.47
CA ASP A 65 2.39 9.55 8.61
C ASP A 65 3.46 9.52 7.53
N THR A 66 3.38 10.47 6.62
CA THR A 66 4.29 10.63 5.48
C THR A 66 5.20 11.86 5.64
N THR A 67 5.28 12.43 6.85
CA THR A 67 6.16 13.56 7.17
C THR A 67 7.62 13.16 7.01
N ASP A 68 7.94 11.94 7.44
CA ASP A 68 9.25 11.33 7.29
C ASP A 68 9.20 10.10 6.38
N GLU A 69 10.39 9.59 6.00
CA GLU A 69 10.49 8.35 5.24
C GLU A 69 10.02 7.14 6.08
N PRO A 70 9.35 6.17 5.45
CA PRO A 70 8.88 4.98 6.17
C PRO A 70 10.06 4.15 6.71
N THR A 71 10.02 3.84 8.01
CA THR A 71 11.06 3.06 8.69
C THR A 71 10.64 1.61 8.92
N THR A 72 11.61 0.71 9.05
CA THR A 72 11.36 -0.70 9.39
C THR A 72 10.59 -0.84 10.69
N GLU A 73 10.94 -0.04 11.70
CA GLU A 73 10.31 -0.04 13.01
C GLU A 73 8.84 0.41 12.93
N TYR A 74 8.55 1.41 12.13
CA TYR A 74 7.17 1.89 11.92
C TYR A 74 6.30 0.80 11.26
N MET A 75 6.84 0.05 10.29
CA MET A 75 6.13 -1.08 9.69
C MET A 75 5.81 -2.16 10.71
N ASP A 76 6.76 -2.49 11.58
CA ASP A 76 6.56 -3.48 12.64
C ASP A 76 5.44 -3.07 13.61
N VAL A 77 5.39 -1.79 13.99
CA VAL A 77 4.34 -1.24 14.87
C VAL A 77 2.96 -1.32 14.21
N ILE A 78 2.83 -0.90 12.94
CA ILE A 78 1.56 -0.99 12.22
C ILE A 78 1.11 -2.43 12.07
N ALA A 79 2.01 -3.33 11.67
CA ALA A 79 1.67 -4.74 11.48
C ALA A 79 1.24 -5.40 12.80
N ALA A 80 1.91 -5.10 13.91
CA ALA A 80 1.54 -5.61 15.23
C ALA A 80 0.16 -5.09 15.67
N LYS A 81 -0.12 -3.80 15.47
CA LYS A 81 -1.42 -3.19 15.76
C LYS A 81 -2.54 -3.84 14.96
N LEU A 82 -2.35 -4.00 13.65
CA LEU A 82 -3.35 -4.64 12.78
C LEU A 82 -3.60 -6.09 13.18
N ARG A 83 -2.56 -6.89 13.43
CA ARG A 83 -2.72 -8.28 13.90
C ARG A 83 -3.53 -8.39 15.20
N ALA A 84 -3.44 -7.38 16.07
CA ALA A 84 -4.23 -7.34 17.31
C ALA A 84 -5.68 -6.90 17.09
N GLN A 85 -5.97 -6.19 16.00
CA GLN A 85 -7.29 -5.63 15.70
C GLN A 85 -8.14 -6.52 14.78
N VAL A 86 -7.50 -7.34 13.93
CA VAL A 86 -8.20 -8.21 12.99
C VAL A 86 -8.16 -9.66 13.47
N SER A 87 -9.30 -10.33 13.44
CA SER A 87 -9.41 -11.76 13.81
C SER A 87 -8.92 -12.70 12.71
N GLU A 88 -8.95 -12.22 11.47
CA GLU A 88 -8.55 -12.97 10.28
C GLU A 88 -7.67 -12.12 9.37
N LEU A 89 -6.96 -12.76 8.43
CA LEU A 89 -6.21 -12.01 7.42
C LEU A 89 -7.14 -11.10 6.61
N PRO A 90 -6.72 -9.87 6.30
CA PRO A 90 -7.51 -8.98 5.49
C PRO A 90 -7.88 -9.59 4.12
N CYS A 91 -9.13 -9.43 3.69
CA CYS A 91 -9.57 -9.81 2.35
C CYS A 91 -8.83 -9.01 1.27
N CYS A 92 -8.53 -7.75 1.57
CA CYS A 92 -7.65 -6.90 0.77
C CYS A 92 -7.05 -5.76 1.60
N MET A 93 -5.99 -5.19 1.09
CA MET A 93 -5.32 -4.01 1.63
C MET A 93 -5.26 -2.93 0.54
N VAL A 94 -5.82 -1.77 0.81
CA VAL A 94 -6.00 -0.68 -0.16
C VAL A 94 -5.09 0.48 0.23
N ALA A 95 -4.29 0.99 -0.69
CA ALA A 95 -3.43 2.15 -0.47
C ALA A 95 -3.91 3.35 -1.29
N LEU A 96 -4.16 4.48 -0.63
CA LEU A 96 -4.49 5.77 -1.26
C LEU A 96 -3.50 6.82 -0.77
N GLY A 97 -2.58 7.23 -1.63
CA GLY A 97 -1.52 8.17 -1.25
C GLY A 97 -0.39 8.24 -2.26
N GLY A 98 0.73 8.78 -1.82
CA GLY A 98 1.99 8.80 -2.57
C GLY A 98 2.85 7.55 -2.31
N GLY A 99 4.12 7.62 -2.71
CA GLY A 99 5.07 6.50 -2.60
C GLY A 99 5.22 5.95 -1.19
N ALA A 100 5.31 6.79 -0.17
CA ALA A 100 5.45 6.37 1.23
C ALA A 100 4.24 5.56 1.71
N THR A 101 3.02 5.99 1.38
CA THR A 101 1.79 5.25 1.69
C THR A 101 1.73 3.90 0.96
N MET A 102 2.12 3.88 -0.32
CA MET A 102 2.20 2.64 -1.11
C MET A 102 3.20 1.66 -0.51
N ASP A 103 4.40 2.13 -0.17
CA ASP A 103 5.45 1.31 0.41
C ASP A 103 5.08 0.79 1.81
N THR A 104 4.41 1.62 2.62
CA THR A 104 3.86 1.20 3.92
C THR A 104 2.85 0.07 3.75
N CYS A 105 1.87 0.22 2.86
CA CYS A 105 0.87 -0.81 2.60
C CYS A 105 1.51 -2.13 2.16
N LYS A 106 2.46 -2.08 1.22
CA LYS A 106 3.19 -3.26 0.72
C LYS A 106 3.96 -3.98 1.84
N ALA A 107 4.73 -3.22 2.62
CA ALA A 107 5.55 -3.77 3.70
C ALA A 107 4.67 -4.42 4.77
N VAL A 108 3.64 -3.72 5.22
CA VAL A 108 2.71 -4.24 6.22
C VAL A 108 1.96 -5.46 5.68
N ALA A 109 1.52 -5.44 4.41
CA ALA A 109 0.87 -6.60 3.79
C ALA A 109 1.77 -7.85 3.80
N ASN A 110 3.05 -7.70 3.47
CA ASN A 110 4.01 -8.79 3.55
C ASN A 110 4.17 -9.29 5.00
N LEU A 111 4.23 -8.39 5.97
CA LEU A 111 4.35 -8.75 7.39
C LEU A 111 3.10 -9.47 7.91
N MET A 112 1.91 -9.27 7.36
CA MET A 112 0.71 -9.99 7.80
C MET A 112 0.82 -11.51 7.63
N THR A 113 1.58 -11.97 6.64
CA THR A 113 1.71 -13.39 6.28
C THR A 113 3.10 -13.97 6.52
N ASN A 114 4.09 -13.12 6.76
CA ASN A 114 5.47 -13.53 6.98
C ASN A 114 5.90 -13.16 8.41
N PRO A 115 6.42 -14.12 9.21
CA PRO A 115 6.84 -13.87 10.59
C PRO A 115 8.15 -13.07 10.64
N GLY A 116 8.44 -12.46 11.78
CA GLY A 116 9.65 -11.64 11.98
C GLY A 116 9.38 -10.15 11.84
N LYS A 117 10.41 -9.40 11.51
CA LYS A 117 10.42 -7.94 11.43
C LYS A 117 10.63 -7.47 9.99
N ALA A 118 10.26 -6.22 9.70
CA ALA A 118 10.44 -5.62 8.38
C ALA A 118 11.90 -5.66 7.91
N GLU A 119 12.86 -5.47 8.83
CA GLU A 119 14.28 -5.52 8.50
C GLU A 119 14.78 -6.88 8.02
N ASP A 120 14.08 -7.97 8.36
CA ASP A 120 14.45 -9.34 7.95
C ASP A 120 14.16 -9.57 6.45
N TYR A 121 13.31 -8.73 5.87
CA TYR A 121 12.86 -8.82 4.48
C TYR A 121 13.50 -7.76 3.56
N GLN A 122 14.36 -6.91 4.10
CA GLN A 122 15.12 -5.96 3.27
C GLN A 122 16.16 -6.69 2.42
N GLY A 123 15.93 -6.75 1.12
CA GLY A 123 16.76 -7.49 0.17
C GLY A 123 15.94 -8.03 -1.00
N TRP A 124 16.44 -9.09 -1.63
CA TRP A 124 15.83 -9.71 -2.81
C TRP A 124 15.19 -11.05 -2.47
N ASP A 125 13.88 -11.18 -2.74
CA ASP A 125 13.12 -12.43 -2.67
C ASP A 125 13.16 -13.11 -1.29
N LEU A 126 13.24 -12.31 -0.22
CA LEU A 126 13.23 -12.77 1.16
C LEU A 126 11.80 -13.04 1.68
N VAL A 127 10.78 -12.36 1.14
CA VAL A 127 9.37 -12.63 1.44
C VAL A 127 9.00 -13.99 0.86
N LYS A 128 8.45 -14.89 1.70
CA LYS A 128 8.21 -16.30 1.35
C LYS A 128 6.75 -16.65 1.11
N HIS A 129 5.83 -15.92 1.74
CA HIS A 129 4.41 -16.19 1.66
C HIS A 129 3.68 -15.04 0.98
N PRO A 130 2.67 -15.35 0.12
CA PRO A 130 1.85 -14.32 -0.51
C PRO A 130 1.19 -13.41 0.53
N ALA A 131 1.23 -12.13 0.28
CA ALA A 131 0.51 -11.12 1.06
C ALA A 131 -0.99 -11.15 0.75
N PRO A 132 -1.86 -10.56 1.59
CA PRO A 132 -3.25 -10.26 1.21
C PRO A 132 -3.33 -9.48 -0.12
N TYR A 133 -4.44 -9.60 -0.82
CA TYR A 133 -4.65 -8.88 -2.08
C TYR A 133 -4.48 -7.38 -1.91
N LYS A 134 -3.73 -6.73 -2.78
CA LYS A 134 -3.36 -5.31 -2.66
C LYS A 134 -3.91 -4.49 -3.81
N ILE A 135 -4.58 -3.39 -3.47
CA ILE A 135 -5.13 -2.41 -4.41
C ILE A 135 -4.43 -1.07 -4.18
N ALA A 136 -3.95 -0.43 -5.24
CA ALA A 136 -3.34 0.90 -5.17
C ALA A 136 -4.20 1.94 -5.90
N ALA A 137 -4.34 3.10 -5.28
CA ALA A 137 -4.90 4.30 -5.90
C ALA A 137 -3.96 5.49 -5.62
N PRO A 138 -2.97 5.74 -6.48
CA PRO A 138 -2.00 6.81 -6.28
C PRO A 138 -2.68 8.18 -6.36
N THR A 139 -2.37 9.04 -5.39
CA THR A 139 -2.85 10.43 -5.33
C THR A 139 -1.79 11.44 -5.78
N LEU A 140 -0.62 10.95 -6.16
CA LEU A 140 0.54 11.71 -6.59
C LEU A 140 1.28 10.93 -7.69
N ALA A 141 1.60 11.60 -8.79
CA ALA A 141 2.44 11.04 -9.83
C ALA A 141 3.93 11.26 -9.48
N GLY A 142 4.78 10.28 -9.75
CA GLY A 142 6.22 10.40 -9.59
C GLY A 142 6.94 9.08 -9.32
N THR A 143 6.84 8.53 -8.12
CA THR A 143 7.68 7.40 -7.70
C THR A 143 7.41 6.08 -8.45
N GLY A 144 6.22 5.89 -9.02
CA GLY A 144 5.82 4.63 -9.64
C GLY A 144 5.72 3.47 -8.63
N ALA A 145 5.60 3.78 -7.33
CA ALA A 145 5.55 2.76 -6.28
C ALA A 145 4.39 1.78 -6.48
N GLU A 146 3.28 2.23 -7.07
CA GLU A 146 2.12 1.40 -7.39
C GLU A 146 2.43 0.29 -8.41
N CYS A 147 3.48 0.46 -9.23
CA CYS A 147 3.86 -0.47 -10.29
C CYS A 147 5.13 -1.25 -9.99
N SER A 148 5.80 -1.01 -8.85
CA SER A 148 7.07 -1.64 -8.53
C SER A 148 6.92 -2.87 -7.63
N ARG A 149 7.83 -3.84 -7.77
CA ARG A 149 7.92 -5.02 -6.90
C ARG A 149 8.70 -4.79 -5.60
N THR A 150 8.98 -3.52 -5.28
CA THR A 150 9.73 -3.13 -4.09
C THR A 150 8.93 -2.16 -3.23
N CYS A 151 9.17 -2.17 -1.93
CA CYS A 151 8.92 -1.06 -1.03
C CYS A 151 10.23 -0.68 -0.35
N VAL A 152 10.54 0.62 -0.31
CA VAL A 152 11.81 1.12 0.20
C VAL A 152 11.63 1.63 1.61
N LEU A 153 12.41 1.09 2.54
CA LEU A 153 12.32 1.39 3.97
C LEU A 153 13.68 1.81 4.53
N SER A 154 13.66 2.83 5.37
CA SER A 154 14.82 3.25 6.13
C SER A 154 14.97 2.37 7.37
N ASN A 155 16.12 1.72 7.53
CA ASN A 155 16.49 0.99 8.74
C ASN A 155 17.40 1.89 9.58
N VAL A 156 16.81 2.53 10.59
CA VAL A 156 17.51 3.52 11.42
C VAL A 156 18.64 2.86 12.21
N ARG A 157 18.45 1.63 12.68
CA ARG A 157 19.45 0.90 13.47
C ARG A 157 20.69 0.55 12.66
N LYS A 158 20.51 0.20 11.39
CA LYS A 158 21.60 -0.19 10.47
C LYS A 158 22.11 0.99 9.64
N ASN A 159 21.51 2.17 9.80
CA ASN A 159 21.79 3.38 9.02
C ASN A 159 21.83 3.09 7.51
N LEU A 160 20.81 2.40 7.01
CA LEU A 160 20.71 2.07 5.60
C LEU A 160 19.26 2.21 5.10
N LYS A 161 19.12 2.49 3.81
CA LYS A 161 17.84 2.52 3.09
C LYS A 161 17.85 1.42 2.05
N LEU A 162 16.95 0.46 2.16
CA LEU A 162 16.94 -0.73 1.31
C LEU A 162 15.53 -1.19 1.03
N GLY A 163 15.33 -1.70 -0.19
CA GLY A 163 14.05 -2.24 -0.62
C GLY A 163 13.77 -3.65 -0.11
N MET A 164 12.52 -3.91 0.24
CA MET A 164 11.95 -5.24 0.35
C MET A 164 11.45 -5.63 -1.05
N ASN A 165 12.24 -6.42 -1.78
CA ASN A 165 11.99 -6.75 -3.19
C ASN A 165 11.45 -8.16 -3.32
N SER A 166 10.20 -8.30 -3.76
CA SER A 166 9.57 -9.61 -3.99
C SER A 166 8.39 -9.50 -4.94
N ASP A 167 8.05 -10.56 -5.63
CA ASP A 167 6.82 -10.65 -6.42
C ASP A 167 5.57 -10.54 -5.53
N PHE A 168 5.67 -10.91 -4.25
CA PHE A 168 4.60 -10.76 -3.26
C PHE A 168 4.43 -9.31 -2.77
N THR A 169 5.41 -8.44 -3.00
CA THR A 169 5.35 -7.02 -2.64
C THR A 169 4.54 -6.21 -3.66
N MET A 170 4.37 -6.68 -4.88
CA MET A 170 3.65 -5.96 -5.93
C MET A 170 2.16 -5.83 -5.61
N PHE A 171 1.55 -4.71 -6.02
CA PHE A 171 0.10 -4.57 -6.04
C PHE A 171 -0.53 -5.51 -7.07
N ASP A 172 -1.71 -6.01 -6.78
CA ASP A 172 -2.48 -6.88 -7.66
C ASP A 172 -3.36 -6.06 -8.61
N GLN A 173 -3.89 -4.94 -8.11
CA GLN A 173 -4.76 -4.01 -8.84
C GLN A 173 -4.30 -2.58 -8.64
N VAL A 174 -4.32 -1.77 -9.70
CA VAL A 174 -4.03 -0.33 -9.65
C VAL A 174 -5.18 0.46 -10.26
N LEU A 175 -5.64 1.49 -9.56
CA LEU A 175 -6.62 2.46 -10.00
C LEU A 175 -5.92 3.78 -10.29
N LEU A 176 -5.80 4.14 -11.55
CA LEU A 176 -5.22 5.43 -11.99
C LEU A 176 -6.34 6.41 -12.29
N ASP A 177 -6.73 7.17 -11.27
CA ASP A 177 -7.78 8.18 -11.37
C ASP A 177 -7.16 9.59 -11.37
N PRO A 178 -7.19 10.32 -12.50
CA PRO A 178 -6.65 11.67 -12.58
C PRO A 178 -7.27 12.66 -11.58
N ASP A 179 -8.51 12.42 -11.13
CA ASP A 179 -9.16 13.30 -10.15
C ASP A 179 -8.48 13.25 -8.79
N LEU A 180 -7.80 12.16 -8.44
CA LEU A 180 -7.06 12.04 -7.19
C LEU A 180 -5.79 12.91 -7.15
N THR A 181 -5.25 13.28 -8.30
CA THR A 181 -4.03 14.09 -8.39
C THR A 181 -4.30 15.60 -8.57
N ARG A 182 -5.56 16.00 -8.74
CA ARG A 182 -5.93 17.41 -9.06
C ARG A 182 -5.60 18.41 -7.94
N THR A 183 -5.56 17.96 -6.70
CA THR A 183 -5.33 18.82 -5.53
C THR A 183 -3.88 18.86 -5.08
N VAL A 184 -2.99 18.16 -5.78
CA VAL A 184 -1.56 18.13 -5.46
C VAL A 184 -0.96 19.53 -5.60
N PRO A 185 -0.28 20.06 -4.57
CA PRO A 185 0.40 21.34 -4.69
C PRO A 185 1.43 21.33 -5.83
N ARG A 186 1.48 22.43 -6.60
CA ARG A 186 2.32 22.54 -7.80
C ARG A 186 3.80 22.17 -7.52
N ASN A 187 4.34 22.63 -6.39
CA ASN A 187 5.72 22.32 -6.02
C ASN A 187 5.92 20.82 -5.74
N GLN A 188 4.98 20.19 -5.05
CA GLN A 188 5.02 18.76 -4.79
C GLN A 188 4.95 17.96 -6.10
N TYR A 189 4.05 18.34 -6.99
CA TYR A 189 3.93 17.72 -8.32
C TYR A 189 5.23 17.81 -9.11
N PHE A 190 5.90 18.99 -9.07
CA PHE A 190 7.18 19.21 -9.73
C PHE A 190 8.28 18.33 -9.12
N TYR A 191 8.45 18.34 -7.78
CA TYR A 191 9.53 17.60 -7.13
C TYR A 191 9.41 16.08 -7.22
N THR A 192 8.20 15.56 -7.35
CA THR A 192 7.99 14.11 -7.48
C THR A 192 7.96 13.63 -8.93
N GLY A 193 7.78 14.52 -9.90
CA GLY A 193 7.71 14.21 -11.32
C GLY A 193 9.05 14.30 -12.08
N ILE A 194 10.12 14.77 -11.41
CA ILE A 194 11.48 14.82 -11.93
C ILE A 194 12.27 13.66 -11.30
#